data_098673dc8e148d4081a38f96417b5676
#
_entry.id   098673dc8e148d4081a38f96417b5676
#
_cell.length_a   1.000
_cell.length_b   1.000
_cell.length_c   1.000
_cell.angle_alpha   90.00
_cell.angle_beta   90.00
_cell.angle_gamma   90.00
#
_symmetry.space_group_name_H-M   'P 1'
#
loop_
_entity.id
_entity.type
_entity.pdbx_description
1 polymer ?
#
loop_
_entity_poly.entity_id
_entity_poly.type
_entity_poly.pdbx_seq_one_letter_code
_entity_poly.pdbx_strand_id
1 'polypeptide(L)'
;MYYIFNSKDVTILLELQIKGVFIMKYCTKCGAEMADNASTCEKCGCGYSTAPATNVNPAPAVKLKTSRGAVKSIILSIITLGIYGLVLYYKMSSELNLTATRYDGKKTMNFALLFFLVGPLTLEIGTIVWFHKFSKRIGDELKRRNIQYSFGAGSFWGWNVLGLLIIVGPFIYLHKVIKAINLINADYNING
;
A
#
# COMPACT_ATOMS: atom_id res chain seq x y z
N MET A 1 -9.49 1.32 -47.45
CA MET A 1 -8.60 2.47 -47.46
C MET A 1 -8.07 2.64 -46.03
N TYR A 2 -6.91 2.03 -45.72
CA TYR A 2 -6.32 2.05 -44.38
C TYR A 2 -5.38 3.26 -44.30
N TYR A 3 -5.67 4.22 -43.41
CA TYR A 3 -4.75 5.29 -43.05
C TYR A 3 -3.66 4.75 -42.13
N ILE A 4 -2.43 4.70 -42.63
CA ILE A 4 -1.25 4.38 -41.83
C ILE A 4 -0.87 5.65 -41.06
N PHE A 5 -1.14 5.66 -39.77
CA PHE A 5 -0.65 6.70 -38.87
C PHE A 5 0.86 6.56 -38.70
N ASN A 6 1.60 7.59 -39.13
CA ASN A 6 3.05 7.64 -39.04
C ASN A 6 3.47 7.96 -37.58
N SER A 7 4.49 7.27 -37.04
CA SER A 7 4.96 7.42 -35.66
C SER A 7 5.38 8.85 -35.29
N LYS A 8 5.69 9.69 -36.26
CA LYS A 8 6.02 11.13 -36.08
C LYS A 8 4.81 11.98 -35.68
N ASP A 9 3.61 11.64 -36.14
CA ASP A 9 2.39 12.37 -35.80
C ASP A 9 1.97 12.16 -34.35
N VAL A 10 2.23 10.97 -33.79
CA VAL A 10 1.97 10.65 -32.38
C VAL A 10 2.92 11.41 -31.45
N THR A 11 4.19 11.57 -31.86
CA THR A 11 5.19 12.30 -31.08
C THR A 11 4.87 13.80 -31.01
N ILE A 12 4.41 14.38 -32.10
CA ILE A 12 4.03 15.80 -32.16
C ILE A 12 2.77 16.08 -31.34
N LEU A 13 1.80 15.15 -31.34
CA LEU A 13 0.59 15.28 -30.52
C LEU A 13 0.90 15.12 -29.01
N LEU A 14 1.86 14.25 -28.64
CA LEU A 14 2.33 14.12 -27.28
C LEU A 14 3.11 15.35 -26.78
N GLU A 15 3.95 15.97 -27.64
CA GLU A 15 4.67 17.20 -27.27
C GLU A 15 3.73 18.42 -27.14
N LEU A 16 2.64 18.48 -27.93
CA LEU A 16 1.64 19.53 -27.79
C LEU A 16 0.77 19.38 -26.53
N GLN A 17 0.55 18.16 -26.05
CA GLN A 17 -0.16 17.93 -24.79
C GLN A 17 0.69 18.21 -23.54
N ILE A 18 2.01 18.04 -23.61
CA ILE A 18 2.92 18.31 -22.48
C ILE A 18 3.15 19.80 -22.27
N LYS A 19 3.00 20.65 -23.32
CA LYS A 19 3.16 22.11 -23.23
C LYS A 19 1.92 22.89 -22.80
N GLY A 20 0.78 22.24 -22.58
CA GLY A 20 -0.52 22.90 -22.37
C GLY A 20 -1.20 22.67 -21.02
N VAL A 21 -0.57 22.04 -20.03
CA VAL A 21 -1.15 22.00 -18.67
C VAL A 21 -0.77 23.29 -17.95
N PHE A 22 -1.50 24.37 -18.22
CA PHE A 22 -1.54 25.53 -17.34
C PHE A 22 -2.20 25.10 -16.03
N ILE A 23 -1.41 24.80 -15.01
CA ILE A 23 -1.91 24.61 -13.66
C ILE A 23 -2.24 26.00 -13.13
N MET A 24 -3.49 26.43 -13.29
CA MET A 24 -3.94 27.70 -12.73
C MET A 24 -3.97 27.58 -11.20
N LYS A 25 -3.25 28.47 -10.52
CA LYS A 25 -3.30 28.61 -9.06
C LYS A 25 -4.42 29.58 -8.70
N TYR A 26 -5.12 29.27 -7.61
CA TYR A 26 -6.12 30.16 -7.04
C TYR A 26 -5.65 30.74 -5.71
N CYS A 27 -5.89 32.02 -5.47
CA CYS A 27 -5.57 32.65 -4.20
C CYS A 27 -6.40 32.02 -3.06
N THR A 28 -5.75 31.48 -2.06
CA THR A 28 -6.41 30.83 -0.91
C THR A 28 -7.23 31.78 -0.04
N LYS A 29 -7.02 33.10 -0.18
CA LYS A 29 -7.72 34.12 0.60
C LYS A 29 -8.93 34.74 -0.13
N CYS A 30 -8.87 34.93 -1.44
CA CYS A 30 -9.92 35.58 -2.19
C CYS A 30 -10.44 34.78 -3.41
N GLY A 31 -9.88 33.60 -3.69
CA GLY A 31 -10.28 32.73 -4.80
C GLY A 31 -9.96 33.25 -6.20
N ALA A 32 -9.19 34.33 -6.35
CA ALA A 32 -8.83 34.87 -7.66
C ALA A 32 -7.80 33.98 -8.35
N GLU A 33 -7.90 33.84 -9.66
CA GLU A 33 -6.91 33.17 -10.50
C GLU A 33 -5.57 33.92 -10.46
N MET A 34 -4.49 33.19 -10.39
CA MET A 34 -3.13 33.71 -10.31
C MET A 34 -2.23 32.99 -11.32
N ALA A 35 -1.29 33.70 -11.90
CA ALA A 35 -0.24 33.09 -12.72
C ALA A 35 0.66 32.20 -11.86
N ASP A 36 1.19 31.10 -12.43
CA ASP A 36 2.02 30.11 -11.70
C ASP A 36 3.26 30.68 -11.03
N ASN A 37 3.81 31.78 -11.56
CA ASN A 37 5.00 32.48 -11.06
C ASN A 37 4.66 33.70 -10.19
N ALA A 38 3.38 34.02 -9.96
CA ALA A 38 3.00 35.16 -9.14
C ALA A 38 3.33 34.92 -7.66
N SER A 39 4.12 35.81 -7.08
CA SER A 39 4.45 35.81 -5.64
C SER A 39 3.43 36.56 -4.78
N THR A 40 2.56 37.38 -5.39
CA THR A 40 1.49 38.14 -4.74
C THR A 40 0.21 38.09 -5.56
N CYS A 41 -0.93 38.02 -4.88
CA CYS A 41 -2.22 38.09 -5.52
C CYS A 41 -2.54 39.53 -5.90
N GLU A 42 -2.72 39.82 -7.20
CA GLU A 42 -3.05 41.17 -7.70
C GLU A 42 -4.39 41.69 -7.15
N LYS A 43 -5.32 40.78 -6.80
CA LYS A 43 -6.68 41.19 -6.40
C LYS A 43 -6.77 41.53 -4.90
N CYS A 44 -5.99 40.89 -4.03
CA CYS A 44 -6.07 41.11 -2.57
C CYS A 44 -4.73 41.44 -1.89
N GLY A 45 -3.63 41.54 -2.65
CA GLY A 45 -2.30 41.88 -2.15
C GLY A 45 -1.65 40.82 -1.26
N CYS A 46 -2.24 39.65 -1.08
CA CYS A 46 -1.66 38.60 -0.25
C CYS A 46 -0.41 38.03 -0.91
N GLY A 47 0.72 38.06 -0.19
CA GLY A 47 1.95 37.42 -0.58
C GLY A 47 1.80 35.89 -0.54
N TYR A 48 2.18 35.23 -1.63
CA TYR A 48 2.44 33.78 -1.65
C TYR A 48 3.89 33.58 -1.26
N SER A 49 4.14 33.12 -0.06
CA SER A 49 5.49 32.67 0.31
C SER A 49 5.79 31.43 -0.52
N THR A 50 6.66 31.58 -1.53
CA THR A 50 7.34 30.45 -2.16
C THR A 50 8.40 29.93 -1.19
N ALA A 51 7.97 29.47 -0.02
CA ALA A 51 8.81 28.59 0.75
C ALA A 51 9.06 27.36 -0.14
N PRO A 52 10.31 26.90 -0.32
CA PRO A 52 10.55 25.65 -1.02
C PRO A 52 9.63 24.63 -0.38
N ALA A 53 8.86 23.92 -1.23
CA ALA A 53 7.99 22.85 -0.77
C ALA A 53 8.88 21.86 -0.01
N THR A 54 8.99 22.06 1.28
CA THR A 54 9.38 20.96 2.18
C THR A 54 8.35 19.90 1.88
N ASN A 55 8.80 18.76 1.37
CA ASN A 55 8.00 17.56 1.18
C ASN A 55 7.50 17.10 2.57
N VAL A 56 6.65 17.88 3.17
CA VAL A 56 5.82 17.44 4.29
C VAL A 56 4.76 16.57 3.63
N ASN A 57 5.05 15.28 3.53
CA ASN A 57 4.00 14.32 3.26
C ASN A 57 2.86 14.65 4.22
N PRO A 58 1.65 14.99 3.73
CA PRO A 58 0.55 15.28 4.64
C PRO A 58 0.41 14.07 5.56
N ALA A 59 0.35 14.34 6.87
CA ALA A 59 0.19 13.28 7.87
C ALA A 59 -0.94 12.35 7.41
N PRO A 60 -0.76 11.03 7.48
CA PRO A 60 -1.74 10.09 6.95
C PRO A 60 -3.10 10.34 7.60
N ALA A 61 -4.14 10.44 6.78
CA ALA A 61 -5.51 10.73 7.22
C ALA A 61 -6.06 9.68 8.21
N VAL A 62 -5.44 8.48 8.25
CA VAL A 62 -5.84 7.37 9.12
C VAL A 62 -4.60 6.79 9.80
N LYS A 63 -4.58 6.77 11.14
CA LYS A 63 -3.55 6.08 11.91
C LYS A 63 -3.78 4.57 11.92
N LEU A 64 -2.79 3.82 11.48
CA LEU A 64 -2.80 2.36 11.46
C LEU A 64 -2.27 1.78 12.78
N LYS A 65 -2.76 0.59 13.14
CA LYS A 65 -2.36 -0.11 14.37
C LYS A 65 -0.95 -0.69 14.23
N THR A 66 -0.06 -0.33 15.16
CA THR A 66 1.37 -0.70 15.14
C THR A 66 1.78 -1.70 16.23
N SER A 67 0.86 -2.05 17.14
CA SER A 67 1.15 -2.84 18.34
C SER A 67 0.35 -4.14 18.43
N ARG A 68 0.28 -4.91 17.32
CA ARG A 68 -0.32 -6.24 17.37
C ARG A 68 0.65 -7.25 17.96
N GLY A 69 0.19 -7.98 19.00
CA GLY A 69 0.95 -9.07 19.59
C GLY A 69 0.61 -10.41 18.91
N ALA A 70 1.63 -11.18 18.51
CA ALA A 70 1.42 -12.49 17.89
C ALA A 70 0.81 -13.50 18.86
N VAL A 71 1.35 -13.60 20.09
CA VAL A 71 0.85 -14.52 21.12
C VAL A 71 -0.63 -14.25 21.43
N LYS A 72 -1.00 -12.98 21.64
CA LYS A 72 -2.41 -12.61 21.84
C LYS A 72 -3.29 -13.02 20.67
N SER A 73 -2.80 -12.83 19.44
CA SER A 73 -3.54 -13.18 18.23
C SER A 73 -3.73 -14.70 18.09
N ILE A 74 -2.72 -15.50 18.46
CA ILE A 74 -2.80 -16.96 18.47
C ILE A 74 -3.85 -17.43 19.50
N ILE A 75 -3.76 -16.95 20.74
CA ILE A 75 -4.70 -17.31 21.80
C ILE A 75 -6.14 -16.96 21.40
N LEU A 76 -6.36 -15.74 20.91
CA LEU A 76 -7.68 -15.33 20.45
C LEU A 76 -8.18 -16.16 19.26
N SER A 77 -7.30 -16.54 18.34
CA SER A 77 -7.69 -17.41 17.22
C SER A 77 -8.11 -18.80 17.67
N ILE A 78 -7.43 -19.37 18.68
CA ILE A 78 -7.80 -20.65 19.26
C ILE A 78 -9.16 -20.55 19.97
N ILE A 79 -9.35 -19.56 20.84
CA ILE A 79 -10.60 -19.35 21.59
C ILE A 79 -11.79 -19.13 20.65
N THR A 80 -11.59 -18.43 19.54
CA THR A 80 -12.66 -18.11 18.57
C THR A 80 -12.76 -19.12 17.43
N LEU A 81 -12.17 -20.32 17.57
CA LEU A 81 -12.16 -21.37 16.54
C LEU A 81 -11.72 -20.85 15.15
N GLY A 82 -10.72 -19.95 15.13
CA GLY A 82 -10.15 -19.38 13.91
C GLY A 82 -10.78 -18.07 13.42
N ILE A 83 -11.97 -17.68 13.92
CA ILE A 83 -12.65 -16.44 13.47
C ILE A 83 -11.76 -15.20 13.66
N TYR A 84 -11.07 -15.09 14.79
CA TYR A 84 -10.14 -13.99 15.00
C TYR A 84 -9.00 -13.97 13.97
N GLY A 85 -8.50 -15.12 13.56
CA GLY A 85 -7.48 -15.24 12.51
C GLY A 85 -7.97 -14.70 11.17
N LEU A 86 -9.22 -14.99 10.78
CA LEU A 86 -9.83 -14.45 9.57
C LEU A 86 -9.90 -12.92 9.60
N VAL A 87 -10.38 -12.36 10.72
CA VAL A 87 -10.46 -10.90 10.92
C VAL A 87 -9.07 -10.28 10.92
N LEU A 88 -8.08 -10.94 11.51
CA LEU A 88 -6.70 -10.47 11.55
C LEU A 88 -6.10 -10.35 10.14
N TYR A 89 -6.18 -11.41 9.32
CA TYR A 89 -5.68 -11.39 7.95
C TYR A 89 -6.45 -10.43 7.06
N TYR A 90 -7.77 -10.32 7.25
CA TYR A 90 -8.59 -9.29 6.59
C TYR A 90 -8.05 -7.87 6.86
N LYS A 91 -7.82 -7.53 8.13
CA LYS A 91 -7.28 -6.21 8.52
C LYS A 91 -5.88 -5.99 7.96
N MET A 92 -4.98 -6.96 8.09
CA MET A 92 -3.62 -6.84 7.58
C MET A 92 -3.58 -6.68 6.05
N SER A 93 -4.42 -7.39 5.30
CA SER A 93 -4.50 -7.24 3.85
C SER A 93 -5.07 -5.87 3.43
N SER A 94 -6.04 -5.34 4.17
CA SER A 94 -6.61 -4.00 3.94
C SER A 94 -5.59 -2.90 4.24
N GLU A 95 -4.84 -3.02 5.33
CA GLU A 95 -3.78 -2.07 5.68
C GLU A 95 -2.63 -2.10 4.66
N LEU A 96 -2.23 -3.29 4.21
CA LEU A 96 -1.24 -3.40 3.13
C LEU A 96 -1.75 -2.76 1.83
N ASN A 97 -3.04 -2.87 1.54
CA ASN A 97 -3.63 -2.17 0.39
C ASN A 97 -3.58 -0.65 0.57
N LEU A 98 -3.83 -0.14 1.76
CA LEU A 98 -3.76 1.29 2.04
C LEU A 98 -2.33 1.83 1.91
N THR A 99 -1.33 1.10 2.40
CA THR A 99 0.06 1.54 2.45
C THR A 99 0.82 1.36 1.13
N ALA A 100 0.53 0.30 0.36
CA ALA A 100 1.32 -0.10 -0.79
C ALA A 100 0.66 0.18 -2.16
N THR A 101 -0.70 0.18 -2.27
CA THR A 101 -1.38 0.24 -3.58
C THR A 101 -1.06 1.49 -4.37
N ARG A 102 -0.88 2.63 -3.72
CA ARG A 102 -0.53 3.89 -4.42
C ARG A 102 0.85 3.84 -5.10
N TYR A 103 1.72 2.91 -4.69
CA TYR A 103 3.07 2.76 -5.21
C TYR A 103 3.19 1.59 -6.18
N ASP A 104 2.57 0.44 -5.87
CA ASP A 104 2.69 -0.77 -6.68
C ASP A 104 1.49 -1.02 -7.63
N GLY A 105 0.43 -0.22 -7.52
CA GLY A 105 -0.80 -0.35 -8.31
C GLY A 105 -1.58 -1.65 -8.06
N LYS A 106 -1.15 -2.48 -7.11
CA LYS A 106 -1.73 -3.82 -6.86
C LYS A 106 -2.69 -3.78 -5.70
N LYS A 107 -3.70 -4.67 -5.74
CA LYS A 107 -4.59 -4.92 -4.61
C LYS A 107 -4.46 -6.38 -4.18
N THR A 108 -4.19 -6.59 -2.89
CA THR A 108 -4.33 -7.90 -2.25
C THR A 108 -5.82 -8.18 -2.06
N MET A 109 -6.27 -9.36 -2.54
CA MET A 109 -7.65 -9.79 -2.39
C MET A 109 -8.03 -9.91 -0.91
N ASN A 110 -9.28 -9.58 -0.60
CA ASN A 110 -9.84 -9.70 0.73
C ASN A 110 -9.75 -11.15 1.23
N PHE A 111 -9.20 -11.33 2.44
CA PHE A 111 -8.99 -12.67 3.00
C PHE A 111 -10.30 -13.41 3.30
N ALA A 112 -11.38 -12.71 3.66
CA ALA A 112 -12.66 -13.37 3.87
C ALA A 112 -13.22 -13.95 2.55
N LEU A 113 -13.14 -13.21 1.45
CA LEU A 113 -13.52 -13.70 0.13
C LEU A 113 -12.66 -14.90 -0.30
N LEU A 114 -11.37 -14.85 -0.02
CA LEU A 114 -10.47 -15.95 -0.26
C LEU A 114 -10.92 -17.21 0.49
N PHE A 115 -11.13 -17.07 1.80
CA PHE A 115 -11.44 -18.21 2.69
C PHE A 115 -12.78 -18.86 2.38
N PHE A 116 -13.85 -18.07 2.18
CA PHE A 116 -15.20 -18.62 2.00
C PHE A 116 -15.51 -19.01 0.56
N LEU A 117 -14.87 -18.43 -0.42
CA LEU A 117 -15.20 -18.66 -1.83
C LEU A 117 -14.05 -19.27 -2.62
N VAL A 118 -12.90 -18.60 -2.67
CA VAL A 118 -11.81 -19.00 -3.57
C VAL A 118 -11.09 -20.26 -3.06
N GLY A 119 -10.83 -20.37 -1.76
CA GLY A 119 -10.17 -21.54 -1.17
C GLY A 119 -10.92 -22.83 -1.49
N PRO A 120 -12.18 -22.98 -1.07
CA PRO A 120 -12.98 -24.18 -1.37
C PRO A 120 -13.11 -24.49 -2.86
N LEU A 121 -13.35 -23.46 -3.70
CA LEU A 121 -13.48 -23.65 -5.17
C LEU A 121 -12.17 -24.09 -5.84
N THR A 122 -11.04 -23.74 -5.26
CA THR A 122 -9.70 -24.07 -5.81
C THR A 122 -9.00 -25.19 -5.05
N LEU A 123 -9.72 -25.93 -4.19
CA LEU A 123 -9.14 -26.97 -3.30
C LEU A 123 -7.91 -26.45 -2.55
N GLU A 124 -8.01 -25.24 -1.99
CA GLU A 124 -6.97 -24.51 -1.23
C GLU A 124 -5.73 -24.04 -2.03
N ILE A 125 -5.64 -24.34 -3.34
CA ILE A 125 -4.54 -23.83 -4.17
C ILE A 125 -4.55 -22.31 -4.21
N GLY A 126 -5.73 -21.68 -4.30
CA GLY A 126 -5.90 -20.23 -4.26
C GLY A 126 -5.36 -19.62 -2.96
N THR A 127 -5.53 -20.30 -1.84
CA THR A 127 -5.03 -19.88 -0.52
C THR A 127 -3.49 -19.89 -0.49
N ILE A 128 -2.85 -20.93 -1.00
CA ILE A 128 -1.37 -21.00 -1.11
C ILE A 128 -0.83 -19.86 -1.97
N VAL A 129 -1.43 -19.64 -3.15
CA VAL A 129 -1.05 -18.55 -4.06
C VAL A 129 -1.24 -17.17 -3.41
N TRP A 130 -2.33 -17.00 -2.67
CA TRP A 130 -2.60 -15.76 -1.96
C TRP A 130 -1.55 -15.46 -0.88
N PHE A 131 -1.22 -16.43 -0.02
CA PHE A 131 -0.19 -16.27 1.01
C PHE A 131 1.18 -16.00 0.43
N HIS A 132 1.54 -16.65 -0.67
CA HIS A 132 2.78 -16.36 -1.40
C HIS A 132 2.83 -14.91 -1.88
N LYS A 133 1.79 -14.45 -2.60
CA LYS A 133 1.71 -13.08 -3.12
C LYS A 133 1.65 -12.04 -2.00
N PHE A 134 0.90 -12.31 -0.94
CA PHE A 134 0.78 -11.45 0.22
C PHE A 134 2.13 -11.27 0.93
N SER A 135 2.84 -12.38 1.21
CA SER A 135 4.16 -12.33 1.83
C SER A 135 5.19 -11.62 0.96
N LYS A 136 5.17 -11.89 -0.36
CA LYS A 136 6.06 -11.19 -1.30
C LYS A 136 5.83 -9.69 -1.26
N ARG A 137 4.56 -9.25 -1.34
CA ARG A 137 4.18 -7.85 -1.35
C ARG A 137 4.58 -7.11 -0.06
N ILE A 138 4.45 -7.76 1.10
CA ILE A 138 4.96 -7.23 2.38
C ILE A 138 6.48 -7.05 2.31
N GLY A 139 7.22 -8.03 1.79
CA GLY A 139 8.66 -7.94 1.64
C GLY A 139 9.11 -6.83 0.68
N ASP A 140 8.39 -6.65 -0.42
CA ASP A 140 8.65 -5.58 -1.38
C ASP A 140 8.39 -4.20 -0.73
N GLU A 141 7.32 -4.06 0.08
CA GLU A 141 6.99 -2.81 0.79
C GLU A 141 7.99 -2.48 1.91
N LEU A 142 8.48 -3.49 2.65
CA LEU A 142 9.57 -3.30 3.62
C LEU A 142 10.82 -2.75 2.95
N LYS A 143 11.21 -3.30 1.81
CA LYS A 143 12.36 -2.83 1.02
C LYS A 143 12.15 -1.42 0.51
N ARG A 144 10.97 -1.11 -0.04
CA ARG A 144 10.63 0.23 -0.54
C ARG A 144 10.76 1.30 0.55
N ARG A 145 10.38 0.97 1.77
CA ARG A 145 10.47 1.84 2.95
C ARG A 145 11.83 1.81 3.65
N ASN A 146 12.81 1.09 3.11
CA ASN A 146 14.14 0.89 3.73
C ASN A 146 14.08 0.31 5.16
N ILE A 147 13.03 -0.47 5.47
CA ILE A 147 12.88 -1.10 6.78
C ILE A 147 13.75 -2.35 6.83
N GLN A 148 14.71 -2.39 7.76
CA GLN A 148 15.65 -3.50 7.95
C GLN A 148 14.97 -4.68 8.66
N TYR A 149 14.08 -5.36 7.95
CA TYR A 149 13.42 -6.57 8.46
C TYR A 149 13.27 -7.62 7.35
N SER A 150 13.86 -8.80 7.60
CA SER A 150 13.84 -9.90 6.62
C SER A 150 12.52 -10.64 6.65
N PHE A 151 11.63 -10.31 5.70
CA PHE A 151 10.37 -10.99 5.47
C PHE A 151 10.03 -10.97 3.96
N GLY A 152 9.33 -12.00 3.49
CA GLY A 152 8.91 -12.11 2.10
C GLY A 152 8.34 -13.49 1.76
N ALA A 153 8.23 -13.80 0.47
CA ALA A 153 7.72 -15.09 -0.02
C ALA A 153 8.50 -16.29 0.54
N GLY A 154 9.82 -16.19 0.71
CA GLY A 154 10.64 -17.22 1.34
C GLY A 154 10.24 -17.51 2.79
N SER A 155 9.78 -16.50 3.52
CA SER A 155 9.26 -16.71 4.90
C SER A 155 7.98 -17.53 4.92
N PHE A 156 7.11 -17.39 3.90
CA PHE A 156 5.92 -18.23 3.75
C PHE A 156 6.31 -19.68 3.47
N TRP A 157 7.16 -19.93 2.47
CA TRP A 157 7.56 -21.29 2.11
C TRP A 157 8.35 -21.98 3.22
N GLY A 158 9.29 -21.26 3.84
CA GLY A 158 10.13 -21.83 4.89
C GLY A 158 9.37 -22.09 6.20
N TRP A 159 8.63 -21.12 6.69
CA TRP A 159 7.98 -21.24 8.00
C TRP A 159 6.55 -21.77 7.93
N ASN A 160 5.75 -21.36 6.95
CA ASN A 160 4.34 -21.78 6.89
C ASN A 160 4.17 -23.13 6.18
N VAL A 161 4.94 -23.42 5.13
CA VAL A 161 4.82 -24.67 4.37
C VAL A 161 5.77 -25.72 4.93
N LEU A 162 7.09 -25.53 4.83
CA LEU A 162 8.06 -26.50 5.35
C LEU A 162 8.04 -26.59 6.87
N GLY A 163 7.83 -25.47 7.56
CA GLY A 163 7.71 -25.41 9.00
C GLY A 163 6.47 -26.12 9.58
N LEU A 164 5.48 -26.46 8.74
CA LEU A 164 4.32 -27.26 9.15
C LEU A 164 4.75 -28.65 9.62
N LEU A 165 5.82 -29.20 9.07
CA LEU A 165 6.39 -30.50 9.47
C LEU A 165 6.82 -30.53 10.95
N ILE A 166 7.16 -29.39 11.51
CA ILE A 166 7.55 -29.22 12.91
C ILE A 166 6.45 -28.56 13.75
N ILE A 167 5.23 -28.43 13.20
CA ILE A 167 4.01 -27.86 13.84
C ILE A 167 4.17 -26.37 14.24
N VAL A 168 5.36 -25.97 14.74
CA VAL A 168 5.64 -24.61 15.25
C VAL A 168 5.79 -23.57 14.13
N GLY A 169 6.12 -24.01 12.92
CA GLY A 169 6.41 -23.12 11.79
C GLY A 169 5.33 -22.08 11.46
N PRO A 170 4.03 -22.45 11.36
CA PRO A 170 2.95 -21.49 11.12
C PRO A 170 2.83 -20.41 12.19
N PHE A 171 3.14 -20.70 13.45
CA PHE A 171 3.16 -19.72 14.53
C PHE A 171 4.33 -18.74 14.39
N ILE A 172 5.51 -19.24 13.98
CA ILE A 172 6.66 -18.38 13.67
C ILE A 172 6.33 -17.49 12.46
N TYR A 173 5.72 -18.04 11.42
CA TYR A 173 5.26 -17.27 10.27
C TYR A 173 4.29 -16.16 10.68
N LEU A 174 3.27 -16.49 11.50
CA LEU A 174 2.30 -15.51 11.99
C LEU A 174 2.99 -14.40 12.81
N HIS A 175 3.96 -14.77 13.67
CA HIS A 175 4.75 -13.77 14.40
C HIS A 175 5.50 -12.83 13.45
N LYS A 176 6.17 -13.38 12.43
CA LYS A 176 6.94 -12.60 11.47
C LYS A 176 6.07 -11.67 10.62
N VAL A 177 4.91 -12.13 10.14
CA VAL A 177 4.01 -11.30 9.35
C VAL A 177 3.40 -10.16 10.16
N ILE A 178 2.98 -10.44 11.40
CA ILE A 178 2.46 -9.40 12.31
C ILE A 178 3.52 -8.34 12.57
N LYS A 179 4.76 -8.74 12.86
CA LYS A 179 5.87 -7.80 13.07
C LYS A 179 6.16 -6.96 11.83
N ALA A 180 6.17 -7.57 10.64
CA ALA A 180 6.37 -6.88 9.37
C ALA A 180 5.30 -5.80 9.13
N ILE A 181 4.03 -6.14 9.30
CA ILE A 181 2.91 -5.19 9.14
C ILE A 181 2.97 -4.07 10.18
N ASN A 182 3.28 -4.39 11.46
CA ASN A 182 3.44 -3.37 12.48
C ASN A 182 4.54 -2.34 12.12
N LEU A 183 5.66 -2.79 11.54
CA LEU A 183 6.75 -1.92 11.10
C LEU A 183 6.34 -1.04 9.92
N ILE A 184 5.65 -1.61 8.91
CA ILE A 184 5.12 -0.84 7.78
C ILE A 184 4.12 0.21 8.25
N ASN A 185 3.21 -0.17 9.15
CA ASN A 185 2.21 0.75 9.70
C ASN A 185 2.85 1.87 10.55
N ALA A 186 3.92 1.57 11.29
CA ALA A 186 4.65 2.56 12.06
C ALA A 186 5.30 3.61 11.15
N ASP A 187 5.95 3.16 10.08
CA ASP A 187 6.52 4.06 9.08
C ASP A 187 5.44 4.86 8.34
N TYR A 188 4.34 4.21 7.94
CA TYR A 188 3.21 4.88 7.30
C TYR A 188 2.59 5.96 8.18
N ASN A 189 2.47 5.73 9.49
CA ASN A 189 1.91 6.72 10.42
C ASN A 189 2.78 7.99 10.56
N ILE A 190 4.04 7.93 10.12
CA ILE A 190 5.00 9.06 10.16
C ILE A 190 5.16 9.66 8.76
N ASN A 191 5.35 8.82 7.74
CA ASN A 191 5.82 9.23 6.43
C ASN A 191 4.72 9.15 5.32
N GLY A 192 3.60 8.50 5.59
CA GLY A 192 2.48 8.32 4.64
C GLY A 192 2.62 7.15 3.67
#